data_b07cfb401cce234fddc169dccd3aedbf
#
_entry.id   b07cfb401cce234fddc169dccd3aedbf
#
_cell.length_a   1.000
_cell.length_b   1.000
_cell.length_c   1.000
_cell.angle_alpha   90.00
_cell.angle_beta   90.00
_cell.angle_gamma   90.00
#
_symmetry.space_group_name_H-M   'P 1'
#
loop_
_entity.id
_entity.type
_entity.pdbx_description
1 polymer ?
#
loop_
_entity_poly.entity_id
_entity_poly.type
_entity_poly.pdbx_seq_one_letter_code
_entity_poly.pdbx_strand_id
1 'polypeptide(L)'
;MTTPNALHHIAISTADMKSQIAFFSDVLGMSLQGLFWMHGVPNAWHAFLQMGDASFSFVFIPGNESKETVMGQTHAGTGGGSSAPGTMQHIAFSVDTMEELLTMRDRIRSRGVPVFGPLDHGLCHSIYFAGPENLTLEVATSDQVEHPLDNQGTWIDADVVALAGISSEELQQYMAPASYEGQGGTVEQPDYDPDKPHLAYPKEAYPMMLKMADNDFKTRPEDRVPPSLSADA
;
A
#
# COMPACT_ATOMS: atom_id res chain seq x y z
N MET A 1 15.53 16.70 -7.97
CA MET A 1 15.05 15.43 -8.59
C MET A 1 13.68 15.16 -8.02
N THR A 2 12.65 14.98 -8.84
CA THR A 2 11.29 14.68 -8.35
C THR A 2 11.09 13.17 -8.31
N THR A 3 11.05 12.62 -7.11
CA THR A 3 10.74 11.20 -6.85
C THR A 3 9.61 11.14 -5.83
N PRO A 4 8.83 10.07 -5.78
CA PRO A 4 7.93 9.85 -4.66
C PRO A 4 8.71 9.89 -3.35
N ASN A 5 8.23 10.64 -2.37
CA ASN A 5 8.93 10.88 -1.10
C ASN A 5 8.27 10.16 0.10
N ALA A 6 7.03 9.66 -0.09
CA ALA A 6 6.28 8.92 0.91
C ALA A 6 5.09 8.20 0.25
N LEU A 7 4.38 7.40 1.04
CA LEU A 7 3.04 6.95 0.67
C LEU A 7 2.03 8.05 0.99
N HIS A 8 1.16 8.40 0.05
CA HIS A 8 -0.03 9.23 0.33
C HIS A 8 -1.11 8.37 1.01
N HIS A 9 -1.43 7.24 0.40
CA HIS A 9 -2.29 6.21 0.98
C HIS A 9 -2.02 4.86 0.32
N ILE A 10 -2.40 3.79 1.01
CA ILE A 10 -2.51 2.43 0.47
C ILE A 10 -3.97 2.00 0.56
N ALA A 11 -4.48 1.33 -0.46
CA ALA A 11 -5.87 0.88 -0.50
C ALA A 11 -5.96 -0.64 -0.57
N ILE A 12 -6.75 -1.22 0.33
CA ILE A 12 -7.00 -2.66 0.43
C ILE A 12 -8.48 -2.93 0.16
N SER A 13 -8.78 -3.91 -0.67
CA SER A 13 -10.15 -4.37 -0.88
C SER A 13 -10.68 -5.04 0.38
N THR A 14 -11.96 -4.79 0.70
CA THR A 14 -12.64 -5.43 1.84
C THR A 14 -14.07 -5.82 1.48
N ALA A 15 -14.56 -6.88 2.10
CA ALA A 15 -15.97 -7.23 2.14
C ALA A 15 -16.61 -6.87 3.49
N ASP A 16 -15.81 -6.70 4.55
CA ASP A 16 -16.26 -6.32 5.90
C ASP A 16 -15.55 -5.06 6.41
N MET A 17 -16.00 -3.93 5.94
CA MET A 17 -15.51 -2.60 6.31
C MET A 17 -15.54 -2.36 7.83
N LYS A 18 -16.60 -2.80 8.50
CA LYS A 18 -16.74 -2.59 9.93
C LYS A 18 -15.66 -3.31 10.74
N SER A 19 -15.39 -4.57 10.40
CA SER A 19 -14.32 -5.35 11.03
C SER A 19 -12.95 -4.74 10.77
N GLN A 20 -12.69 -4.25 9.54
CA GLN A 20 -11.44 -3.56 9.23
C GLN A 20 -11.27 -2.29 10.09
N ILE A 21 -12.26 -1.39 10.08
CA ILE A 21 -12.21 -0.17 10.89
C ILE A 21 -12.01 -0.49 12.37
N ALA A 22 -12.78 -1.44 12.92
CA ALA A 22 -12.68 -1.83 14.32
C ALA A 22 -11.28 -2.35 14.67
N PHE A 23 -10.71 -3.23 13.83
CA PHE A 23 -9.39 -3.80 14.06
C PHE A 23 -8.30 -2.71 14.01
N PHE A 24 -8.26 -1.93 12.95
CA PHE A 24 -7.19 -0.94 12.77
C PHE A 24 -7.31 0.21 13.78
N SER A 25 -8.51 0.54 14.25
CA SER A 25 -8.70 1.56 15.29
C SER A 25 -8.41 1.04 16.70
N ASP A 26 -8.96 -0.10 17.10
CA ASP A 26 -8.78 -0.61 18.46
C ASP A 26 -7.44 -1.32 18.66
N VAL A 27 -7.08 -2.22 17.74
CA VAL A 27 -5.85 -3.02 17.86
C VAL A 27 -4.61 -2.19 17.54
N LEU A 28 -4.62 -1.43 16.43
CA LEU A 28 -3.46 -0.64 15.99
C LEU A 28 -3.49 0.83 16.42
N GLY A 29 -4.63 1.35 16.85
CA GLY A 29 -4.75 2.73 17.32
C GLY A 29 -4.86 3.78 16.22
N MET A 30 -5.19 3.38 15.00
CA MET A 30 -5.36 4.29 13.88
C MET A 30 -6.69 5.02 13.94
N SER A 31 -6.69 6.35 13.88
CA SER A 31 -7.90 7.16 13.91
C SER A 31 -8.64 7.10 12.57
N LEU A 32 -9.95 6.90 12.58
CA LEU A 32 -10.79 7.03 11.38
C LEU A 32 -10.83 8.50 10.95
N GLN A 33 -10.39 8.77 9.71
CA GLN A 33 -10.36 10.11 9.11
C GLN A 33 -11.47 10.35 8.11
N GLY A 34 -11.96 9.30 7.46
CA GLY A 34 -12.99 9.41 6.44
C GLY A 34 -13.75 8.11 6.23
N LEU A 35 -15.03 8.23 5.94
CA LEU A 35 -15.91 7.12 5.58
C LEU A 35 -17.00 7.67 4.66
N PHE A 36 -16.88 7.45 3.36
CA PHE A 36 -17.75 8.08 2.38
C PHE A 36 -17.82 7.30 1.05
N TRP A 37 -18.80 7.67 0.22
CA TRP A 37 -18.97 7.07 -1.11
C TRP A 37 -17.79 7.35 -2.03
N MET A 38 -17.37 6.33 -2.76
CA MET A 38 -16.34 6.48 -3.77
C MET A 38 -16.89 7.21 -4.98
N HIS A 39 -16.25 8.33 -5.36
CA HIS A 39 -16.71 9.12 -6.49
C HIS A 39 -16.53 8.35 -7.81
N GLY A 40 -17.56 8.38 -8.65
CA GLY A 40 -17.53 7.76 -9.98
C GLY A 40 -17.71 6.24 -10.01
N VAL A 41 -17.86 5.58 -8.85
CA VAL A 41 -18.10 4.12 -8.78
C VAL A 41 -19.39 3.85 -8.00
N PRO A 42 -20.49 3.49 -8.66
CA PRO A 42 -21.78 3.29 -8.01
C PRO A 42 -21.73 2.25 -6.89
N ASN A 43 -22.29 2.57 -5.73
CA ASN A 43 -22.39 1.72 -4.55
C ASN A 43 -21.02 1.27 -3.97
N ALA A 44 -19.92 1.84 -4.41
CA ALA A 44 -18.61 1.66 -3.81
C ALA A 44 -18.37 2.74 -2.75
N TRP A 45 -17.67 2.39 -1.69
CA TRP A 45 -17.34 3.29 -0.59
C TRP A 45 -16.03 2.90 0.05
N HIS A 46 -15.42 3.84 0.77
CA HIS A 46 -14.12 3.62 1.37
C HIS A 46 -14.01 4.27 2.75
N ALA A 47 -13.10 3.73 3.55
CA ALA A 47 -12.63 4.32 4.78
C ALA A 47 -11.17 4.74 4.65
N PHE A 48 -10.79 5.78 5.39
CA PHE A 48 -9.41 6.20 5.57
C PHE A 48 -9.09 6.25 7.07
N LEU A 49 -8.01 5.62 7.46
CA LEU A 49 -7.48 5.63 8.82
C LEU A 49 -6.09 6.28 8.81
N GLN A 50 -5.77 7.05 9.82
CA GLN A 50 -4.50 7.77 9.93
C GLN A 50 -3.33 6.81 10.17
N MET A 51 -2.26 6.98 9.40
CA MET A 51 -0.99 6.26 9.52
C MET A 51 0.16 7.26 9.37
N GLY A 52 0.62 7.86 10.48
CA GLY A 52 1.57 8.96 10.41
C GLY A 52 1.03 10.10 9.54
N ASP A 53 1.81 10.52 8.53
CA ASP A 53 1.42 11.52 7.53
C ASP A 53 0.68 10.93 6.32
N ALA A 54 0.48 9.60 6.29
CA ALA A 54 -0.24 8.88 5.26
C ALA A 54 -1.59 8.38 5.76
N SER A 55 -2.38 7.76 4.87
CA SER A 55 -3.62 7.09 5.23
C SER A 55 -3.60 5.63 4.82
N PHE A 56 -4.19 4.78 5.65
CA PHE A 56 -4.52 3.40 5.33
C PHE A 56 -6.00 3.35 4.93
N SER A 57 -6.28 2.90 3.71
CA SER A 57 -7.63 2.92 3.17
C SER A 57 -8.17 1.51 2.95
N PHE A 58 -9.45 1.32 3.24
CA PHE A 58 -10.20 0.14 2.84
C PHE A 58 -11.24 0.54 1.80
N VAL A 59 -11.39 -0.29 0.77
CA VAL A 59 -12.31 -0.05 -0.33
C VAL A 59 -13.28 -1.21 -0.45
N PHE A 60 -14.57 -0.91 -0.30
CA PHE A 60 -15.64 -1.82 -0.65
C PHE A 60 -16.15 -1.51 -2.06
N ILE A 61 -16.15 -2.52 -2.92
CA ILE A 61 -16.78 -2.47 -4.24
C ILE A 61 -17.79 -3.61 -4.31
N PRO A 62 -19.01 -3.38 -4.81
CA PRO A 62 -20.01 -4.44 -4.97
C PRO A 62 -19.43 -5.66 -5.69
N GLY A 63 -19.56 -6.82 -5.08
CA GLY A 63 -18.98 -8.07 -5.55
C GLY A 63 -17.70 -8.49 -4.82
N ASN A 64 -17.08 -7.64 -3.98
CA ASN A 64 -15.95 -8.06 -3.15
C ASN A 64 -16.33 -9.23 -2.25
N GLU A 65 -17.55 -9.22 -1.69
CA GLU A 65 -18.10 -10.24 -0.80
C GLU A 65 -18.23 -11.63 -1.46
N SER A 66 -18.20 -11.68 -2.78
CA SER A 66 -18.25 -12.93 -3.56
C SER A 66 -16.86 -13.46 -3.94
N LYS A 67 -15.79 -12.72 -3.63
CA LYS A 67 -14.43 -13.13 -3.95
C LYS A 67 -13.85 -13.99 -2.84
N GLU A 68 -13.22 -15.06 -3.24
CA GLU A 68 -12.60 -16.01 -2.31
C GLU A 68 -11.15 -15.62 -2.01
N THR A 69 -10.79 -15.65 -0.72
CA THR A 69 -9.40 -15.58 -0.29
C THR A 69 -8.77 -16.96 -0.41
N VAL A 70 -7.69 -17.09 -1.18
CA VAL A 70 -6.96 -18.34 -1.38
C VAL A 70 -5.50 -18.16 -0.94
N MET A 71 -5.15 -18.84 0.17
CA MET A 71 -3.77 -18.84 0.67
C MET A 71 -2.81 -19.44 -0.36
N GLY A 72 -1.66 -18.79 -0.54
CA GLY A 72 -0.69 -19.15 -1.58
C GLY A 72 -1.02 -18.59 -2.97
N GLN A 73 -2.15 -17.91 -3.13
CA GLN A 73 -2.55 -17.24 -4.38
C GLN A 73 -2.89 -15.77 -4.17
N THR A 74 -3.97 -15.45 -3.46
CA THR A 74 -4.38 -14.07 -3.20
C THR A 74 -3.69 -13.48 -1.96
N HIS A 75 -3.30 -14.33 -1.01
CA HIS A 75 -2.66 -13.96 0.25
C HIS A 75 -1.50 -14.91 0.57
N ALA A 76 -0.41 -14.36 1.06
CA ALA A 76 0.76 -15.15 1.45
C ALA A 76 0.55 -15.91 2.77
N GLY A 77 -0.20 -15.34 3.71
CA GLY A 77 -0.52 -15.94 5.01
C GLY A 77 0.62 -15.88 6.04
N THR A 78 1.84 -15.66 5.61
CA THR A 78 3.03 -15.45 6.49
C THR A 78 4.03 -14.57 5.78
N GLY A 79 5.00 -13.98 6.52
CA GLY A 79 6.08 -13.19 5.94
C GLY A 79 6.98 -13.93 4.93
N GLY A 80 6.98 -15.27 4.94
CA GLY A 80 7.71 -16.12 3.98
C GLY A 80 6.81 -16.95 3.06
N GLY A 81 5.49 -16.71 3.08
CA GLY A 81 4.52 -17.42 2.25
C GLY A 81 4.55 -16.96 0.79
N SER A 82 4.26 -17.88 -0.14
CA SER A 82 4.09 -17.53 -1.55
C SER A 82 2.71 -16.91 -1.81
N SER A 83 2.62 -16.06 -2.84
CA SER A 83 1.37 -15.56 -3.41
C SER A 83 1.55 -15.33 -4.91
N ALA A 84 0.46 -15.05 -5.63
CA ALA A 84 0.56 -14.77 -7.06
C ALA A 84 1.39 -13.50 -7.29
N PRO A 85 2.21 -13.44 -8.36
CA PRO A 85 2.95 -12.23 -8.70
C PRO A 85 2.04 -11.01 -8.80
N GLY A 86 2.48 -9.89 -8.20
CA GLY A 86 1.71 -8.64 -8.17
C GLY A 86 0.67 -8.53 -7.04
N THR A 87 0.44 -9.58 -6.24
CA THR A 87 -0.35 -9.47 -5.01
C THR A 87 0.50 -8.90 -3.87
N MET A 88 -0.18 -8.29 -2.89
CA MET A 88 0.48 -7.85 -1.67
C MET A 88 0.93 -9.06 -0.85
N GLN A 89 2.21 -9.14 -0.53
CA GLN A 89 2.76 -10.21 0.30
C GLN A 89 2.45 -9.96 1.79
N HIS A 90 2.84 -8.80 2.33
CA HIS A 90 2.46 -8.28 3.63
C HIS A 90 2.59 -6.75 3.65
N ILE A 91 2.16 -6.12 4.74
CA ILE A 91 2.37 -4.70 5.00
C ILE A 91 3.14 -4.56 6.31
N ALA A 92 4.27 -3.85 6.26
CA ALA A 92 5.05 -3.47 7.42
C ALA A 92 4.79 -1.99 7.77
N PHE A 93 4.28 -1.76 8.99
CA PHE A 93 4.15 -0.43 9.58
C PHE A 93 5.43 -0.08 10.33
N SER A 94 5.84 1.18 10.29
CA SER A 94 7.02 1.65 11.00
C SER A 94 6.67 2.20 12.37
N VAL A 95 7.55 1.92 13.34
CA VAL A 95 7.66 2.65 14.62
C VAL A 95 9.11 3.07 14.80
N ASP A 96 9.36 4.12 15.58
CA ASP A 96 10.68 4.74 15.63
C ASP A 96 11.66 3.96 16.52
N THR A 97 11.18 3.30 17.59
CA THR A 97 12.04 2.67 18.60
C THR A 97 11.65 1.23 18.94
N MET A 98 12.61 0.46 19.49
CA MET A 98 12.35 -0.88 20.05
C MET A 98 11.32 -0.84 21.19
N GLU A 99 11.30 0.22 21.99
CA GLU A 99 10.31 0.40 23.06
C GLU A 99 8.90 0.51 22.49
N GLU A 100 8.74 1.29 21.41
CA GLU A 100 7.45 1.41 20.69
C GLU A 100 7.04 0.11 20.02
N LEU A 101 7.98 -0.65 19.43
CA LEU A 101 7.73 -1.96 18.86
C LEU A 101 7.17 -2.93 19.93
N LEU A 102 7.80 -2.97 21.10
CA LEU A 102 7.35 -3.80 22.22
C LEU A 102 6.01 -3.32 22.79
N THR A 103 5.80 -2.01 22.87
CA THR A 103 4.53 -1.41 23.28
C THR A 103 3.41 -1.77 22.30
N MET A 104 3.67 -1.72 21.00
CA MET A 104 2.71 -2.13 19.98
C MET A 104 2.40 -3.63 20.09
N ARG A 105 3.40 -4.48 20.29
CA ARG A 105 3.21 -5.92 20.54
C ARG A 105 2.27 -6.16 21.74
N ASP A 106 2.50 -5.48 22.84
CA ASP A 106 1.69 -5.63 24.05
C ASP A 106 0.26 -5.12 23.82
N ARG A 107 0.09 -4.02 23.11
CA ARG A 107 -1.21 -3.51 22.70
C ARG A 107 -1.98 -4.56 21.88
N ILE A 108 -1.37 -5.11 20.84
CA ILE A 108 -2.01 -6.10 19.96
C ILE A 108 -2.40 -7.35 20.76
N ARG A 109 -1.48 -7.87 21.58
CA ARG A 109 -1.75 -9.03 22.46
C ARG A 109 -2.86 -8.77 23.47
N SER A 110 -2.93 -7.56 24.03
CA SER A 110 -3.99 -7.18 24.98
C SER A 110 -5.40 -7.16 24.37
N ARG A 111 -5.47 -7.14 23.03
CA ARG A 111 -6.72 -7.26 22.24
C ARG A 111 -6.97 -8.69 21.75
N GLY A 112 -6.23 -9.67 22.28
CA GLY A 112 -6.43 -11.09 21.97
C GLY A 112 -5.84 -11.52 20.63
N VAL A 113 -5.04 -10.71 19.96
CA VAL A 113 -4.41 -11.05 18.68
C VAL A 113 -3.03 -11.68 18.95
N PRO A 114 -2.77 -12.91 18.48
CA PRO A 114 -1.45 -13.53 18.58
C PRO A 114 -0.41 -12.75 17.79
N VAL A 115 0.78 -12.55 18.39
CA VAL A 115 1.88 -11.82 17.75
C VAL A 115 3.15 -12.68 17.83
N PHE A 116 3.77 -12.87 16.67
CA PHE A 116 5.06 -13.53 16.52
C PHE A 116 6.19 -12.49 16.48
N GLY A 117 7.28 -12.75 17.18
CA GLY A 117 8.41 -11.82 17.28
C GLY A 117 8.52 -11.09 18.63
N PRO A 118 9.49 -10.15 18.79
CA PRO A 118 10.32 -9.59 17.72
C PRO A 118 11.29 -10.57 17.09
N LEU A 119 11.46 -10.45 15.79
CA LEU A 119 12.48 -11.11 15.00
C LEU A 119 13.53 -10.07 14.62
N ASP A 120 14.78 -10.45 14.71
CA ASP A 120 15.90 -9.67 14.20
C ASP A 120 16.23 -10.14 12.78
N HIS A 121 16.04 -9.24 11.81
CA HIS A 121 16.36 -9.46 10.40
C HIS A 121 17.72 -8.87 10.00
N GLY A 122 18.48 -8.34 10.95
CA GLY A 122 19.74 -7.66 10.72
C GLY A 122 19.57 -6.21 10.22
N LEU A 123 18.57 -5.94 9.38
CA LEU A 123 18.22 -4.61 8.87
C LEU A 123 17.08 -3.95 9.66
N CYS A 124 16.28 -4.73 10.36
CA CYS A 124 15.16 -4.28 11.20
C CYS A 124 14.79 -5.35 12.23
N HIS A 125 14.06 -4.95 13.24
CA HIS A 125 13.35 -5.81 14.17
C HIS A 125 11.85 -5.77 13.85
N SER A 126 11.20 -6.94 13.82
CA SER A 126 9.82 -7.05 13.32
C SER A 126 8.94 -7.93 14.18
N ILE A 127 7.67 -7.56 14.30
CA ILE A 127 6.60 -8.40 14.85
C ILE A 127 5.55 -8.66 13.77
N TYR A 128 5.01 -9.88 13.74
CA TYR A 128 4.04 -10.33 12.72
C TYR A 128 2.75 -10.79 13.36
N PHE A 129 1.62 -10.48 12.73
CA PHE A 129 0.29 -10.88 13.18
C PHE A 129 -0.70 -10.89 12.00
N ALA A 130 -1.85 -11.56 12.21
CA ALA A 130 -2.91 -11.58 11.22
C ALA A 130 -3.92 -10.46 11.47
N GLY A 131 -4.36 -9.80 10.42
CA GLY A 131 -5.50 -8.90 10.40
C GLY A 131 -6.78 -9.56 9.87
N PRO A 132 -7.91 -8.82 9.86
CA PRO A 132 -9.14 -9.31 9.24
C PRO A 132 -8.92 -9.67 7.77
N GLU A 133 -9.77 -10.56 7.25
CA GLU A 133 -9.72 -11.02 5.86
C GLU A 133 -8.34 -11.58 5.46
N ASN A 134 -7.65 -12.22 6.43
CA ASN A 134 -6.34 -12.87 6.26
C ASN A 134 -5.19 -11.94 5.85
N LEU A 135 -5.25 -10.67 6.18
CA LEU A 135 -4.13 -9.75 5.97
C LEU A 135 -2.91 -10.22 6.78
N THR A 136 -1.77 -10.30 6.15
CA THR A 136 -0.48 -10.49 6.83
C THR A 136 0.09 -9.12 7.16
N LEU A 137 0.24 -8.83 8.45
CA LEU A 137 0.65 -7.54 8.95
C LEU A 137 1.94 -7.66 9.76
N GLU A 138 2.75 -6.61 9.67
CA GLU A 138 4.01 -6.46 10.35
C GLU A 138 4.08 -5.07 10.99
N VAL A 139 4.76 -4.96 12.13
CA VAL A 139 5.30 -3.69 12.63
C VAL A 139 6.79 -3.85 12.78
N ALA A 140 7.55 -2.89 12.27
CA ALA A 140 9.00 -2.94 12.22
C ALA A 140 9.66 -1.65 12.69
N THR A 141 10.90 -1.77 13.19
CA THR A 141 11.79 -0.65 13.48
C THR A 141 13.22 -0.98 13.08
N SER A 142 13.96 0.01 12.60
CA SER A 142 15.43 -0.10 12.42
C SER A 142 16.21 0.48 13.60
N ASP A 143 15.55 0.75 14.74
CA ASP A 143 16.26 1.11 15.98
C ASP A 143 17.15 -0.04 16.46
N GLN A 144 18.34 0.31 16.92
CA GLN A 144 19.35 -0.62 17.49
C GLN A 144 19.86 -1.67 16.49
N VAL A 145 19.69 -1.50 15.18
CA VAL A 145 20.36 -2.35 14.18
C VAL A 145 21.71 -1.76 13.79
N GLU A 146 22.71 -2.61 13.60
CA GLU A 146 24.06 -2.18 13.23
C GLU A 146 24.10 -1.69 11.77
N HIS A 147 23.35 -2.33 10.90
CA HIS A 147 23.33 -2.05 9.45
C HIS A 147 21.89 -1.89 8.93
N PRO A 148 21.26 -0.72 9.11
CA PRO A 148 19.96 -0.46 8.49
C PRO A 148 20.06 -0.40 6.96
N LEU A 149 18.92 -0.50 6.26
CA LEU A 149 18.90 -0.29 4.81
C LEU A 149 19.44 1.10 4.44
N ASP A 150 20.32 1.15 3.45
CA ASP A 150 20.95 2.37 2.95
C ASP A 150 20.94 2.43 1.41
N ASN A 151 21.41 3.56 0.88
CA ASN A 151 21.56 3.76 -0.57
C ASN A 151 22.99 3.47 -1.06
N GLN A 152 23.84 2.83 -0.25
CA GLN A 152 25.24 2.53 -0.57
C GLN A 152 25.40 1.10 -1.10
N GLY A 153 24.37 0.28 -1.01
CA GLY A 153 24.36 -1.10 -1.46
C GLY A 153 24.86 -2.11 -0.41
N THR A 154 24.86 -1.74 0.86
CA THR A 154 25.27 -2.61 1.96
C THR A 154 24.53 -3.95 1.98
N TRP A 155 23.25 -3.94 1.58
CA TRP A 155 22.39 -5.12 1.52
C TRP A 155 22.19 -5.68 0.10
N ILE A 156 23.10 -5.37 -0.84
CA ILE A 156 23.08 -5.93 -2.18
C ILE A 156 24.00 -7.14 -2.28
N ASP A 157 23.41 -8.32 -2.40
CA ASP A 157 24.10 -9.60 -2.51
C ASP A 157 24.42 -9.89 -4.00
N ALA A 158 25.70 -10.11 -4.30
CA ALA A 158 26.15 -10.33 -5.67
C ALA A 158 25.59 -11.62 -6.31
N ASP A 159 25.37 -12.67 -5.50
CA ASP A 159 24.79 -13.92 -6.01
C ASP A 159 23.31 -13.73 -6.34
N VAL A 160 22.58 -12.94 -5.54
CA VAL A 160 21.18 -12.58 -5.81
C VAL A 160 21.05 -11.68 -7.01
N VAL A 161 21.96 -10.72 -7.20
CA VAL A 161 22.05 -9.88 -8.41
C VAL A 161 22.21 -10.74 -9.66
N ALA A 162 23.12 -11.71 -9.61
CA ALA A 162 23.33 -12.66 -10.70
C ALA A 162 22.10 -13.53 -10.96
N LEU A 163 21.45 -14.03 -9.91
CA LEU A 163 20.23 -14.82 -9.99
C LEU A 163 19.07 -14.02 -10.62
N ALA A 164 18.98 -12.73 -10.33
CA ALA A 164 17.98 -11.82 -10.90
C ALA A 164 18.28 -11.46 -12.38
N GLY A 165 19.44 -11.86 -12.91
CA GLY A 165 19.86 -11.54 -14.28
C GLY A 165 20.22 -10.07 -14.48
N ILE A 166 20.58 -9.36 -13.41
CA ILE A 166 20.95 -7.93 -13.44
C ILE A 166 22.44 -7.81 -13.73
N SER A 167 22.79 -7.09 -14.77
CA SER A 167 24.19 -6.77 -15.10
C SER A 167 24.75 -5.72 -14.14
N SER A 168 26.08 -5.64 -14.06
CA SER A 168 26.75 -4.61 -13.24
C SER A 168 26.40 -3.18 -13.67
N GLU A 169 26.18 -2.98 -14.98
CA GLU A 169 25.78 -1.68 -15.52
C GLU A 169 24.35 -1.31 -15.12
N GLU A 170 23.40 -2.24 -15.25
CA GLU A 170 22.02 -2.05 -14.81
C GLU A 170 21.94 -1.80 -13.30
N LEU A 171 22.72 -2.54 -12.51
CA LEU A 171 22.77 -2.33 -11.05
C LEU A 171 23.19 -0.90 -10.70
N GLN A 172 24.23 -0.38 -11.35
CA GLN A 172 24.67 1.02 -11.13
C GLN A 172 23.57 2.02 -11.52
N GLN A 173 22.84 1.77 -12.60
CA GLN A 173 21.70 2.60 -13.00
C GLN A 173 20.55 2.55 -12.00
N TYR A 174 20.26 1.36 -11.41
CA TYR A 174 19.20 1.21 -10.40
C TYR A 174 19.58 1.85 -9.07
N MET A 175 20.85 1.80 -8.68
CA MET A 175 21.33 2.46 -7.46
C MET A 175 21.39 3.98 -7.60
N ALA A 176 21.64 4.49 -8.80
CA ALA A 176 21.72 5.92 -9.10
C ALA A 176 20.89 6.26 -10.34
N PRO A 177 19.55 6.21 -10.24
CA PRO A 177 18.69 6.48 -11.38
C PRO A 177 18.90 7.90 -11.90
N ALA A 178 18.84 8.04 -13.23
CA ALA A 178 19.02 9.32 -13.88
C ALA A 178 17.99 10.35 -13.37
N SER A 179 18.42 11.59 -13.18
CA SER A 179 17.53 12.66 -12.82
C SER A 179 16.58 12.99 -13.99
N TYR A 180 15.35 13.31 -13.66
CA TYR A 180 14.37 13.81 -14.60
C TYR A 180 13.93 15.22 -14.19
N GLU A 181 14.04 16.15 -15.14
CA GLU A 181 13.48 17.50 -14.97
C GLU A 181 12.14 17.56 -15.68
N GLY A 182 11.09 17.90 -14.94
CA GLY A 182 9.74 17.95 -15.47
C GLY A 182 9.57 19.02 -16.55
N GLN A 183 8.62 18.81 -17.47
CA GLN A 183 8.26 19.72 -18.54
C GLN A 183 6.95 20.47 -18.26
N GLY A 184 6.59 20.64 -16.98
CA GLY A 184 5.37 21.36 -16.59
C GLY A 184 4.06 20.66 -16.96
N GLY A 185 4.09 19.33 -17.15
CA GLY A 185 2.90 18.55 -17.56
C GLY A 185 2.60 18.59 -19.05
N THR A 186 3.54 19.04 -19.88
CA THR A 186 3.36 19.17 -21.34
C THR A 186 3.84 17.96 -22.16
N VAL A 187 4.31 16.90 -21.48
CA VAL A 187 4.66 15.65 -22.17
C VAL A 187 3.40 15.00 -22.72
N GLU A 188 3.37 14.75 -24.01
CA GLU A 188 2.22 14.12 -24.66
C GLU A 188 1.97 12.70 -24.13
N GLN A 189 0.69 12.34 -24.03
CA GLN A 189 0.27 10.99 -23.69
C GLN A 189 0.77 10.02 -24.77
N PRO A 190 1.51 8.94 -24.43
CA PRO A 190 1.90 7.94 -25.41
C PRO A 190 0.69 7.19 -25.96
N ASP A 191 0.81 6.70 -27.19
CA ASP A 191 -0.21 5.86 -27.79
C ASP A 191 -0.49 4.61 -26.95
N TYR A 192 -1.77 4.23 -26.88
CA TYR A 192 -2.18 3.00 -26.21
C TYR A 192 -1.60 1.78 -26.92
N ASP A 193 -0.90 0.95 -26.17
CA ASP A 193 -0.34 -0.31 -26.61
C ASP A 193 -0.91 -1.44 -25.72
N PRO A 194 -1.76 -2.33 -26.27
CA PRO A 194 -2.37 -3.41 -25.50
C PRO A 194 -1.38 -4.47 -25.02
N ASP A 195 -0.17 -4.51 -25.59
CA ASP A 195 0.86 -5.48 -25.20
C ASP A 195 1.73 -4.97 -24.04
N LYS A 196 1.53 -3.72 -23.62
CA LYS A 196 2.20 -3.13 -22.43
C LYS A 196 1.27 -3.16 -21.21
N PRO A 197 1.84 -3.13 -19.99
CA PRO A 197 1.05 -3.00 -18.77
C PRO A 197 0.12 -1.78 -18.82
N HIS A 198 -1.16 -1.99 -18.56
CA HIS A 198 -2.19 -0.94 -18.57
C HIS A 198 -3.28 -1.24 -17.55
N LEU A 199 -4.06 -0.22 -17.18
CA LEU A 199 -5.19 -0.37 -16.28
C LEU A 199 -6.32 -1.18 -16.94
N ALA A 200 -6.95 -2.08 -16.19
CA ALA A 200 -7.97 -3.03 -16.67
C ALA A 200 -9.37 -2.38 -16.82
N TYR A 201 -9.45 -1.25 -17.52
CA TYR A 201 -10.73 -0.65 -17.92
C TYR A 201 -11.36 -1.43 -19.08
N PRO A 202 -12.68 -1.27 -19.33
CA PRO A 202 -13.30 -1.82 -20.53
C PRO A 202 -12.51 -1.45 -21.78
N LYS A 203 -12.26 -2.44 -22.66
CA LYS A 203 -11.34 -2.34 -23.79
C LYS A 203 -11.57 -1.10 -24.69
N GLU A 204 -12.82 -0.71 -24.87
CA GLU A 204 -13.19 0.46 -25.71
C GLU A 204 -13.04 1.78 -24.94
N ALA A 205 -13.19 1.77 -23.61
CA ALA A 205 -13.17 2.98 -22.79
C ALA A 205 -11.75 3.48 -22.52
N TYR A 206 -10.79 2.60 -22.25
CA TYR A 206 -9.46 3.00 -21.83
C TYR A 206 -8.71 3.87 -22.87
N PRO A 207 -8.66 3.50 -24.17
CA PRO A 207 -8.05 4.35 -25.19
C PRO A 207 -8.74 5.71 -25.38
N MET A 208 -10.06 5.78 -25.11
CA MET A 208 -10.79 7.05 -25.12
C MET A 208 -10.42 7.91 -23.91
N MET A 209 -10.35 7.31 -22.74
CA MET A 209 -9.93 8.01 -21.51
C MET A 209 -8.54 8.60 -21.62
N LEU A 210 -7.60 7.89 -22.23
CA LEU A 210 -6.23 8.39 -22.44
C LEU A 210 -6.13 9.62 -23.35
N LYS A 211 -7.19 9.92 -24.14
CA LYS A 211 -7.25 11.10 -25.02
C LYS A 211 -8.03 12.27 -24.42
N MET A 212 -8.61 12.09 -23.24
CA MET A 212 -9.35 13.16 -22.55
C MET A 212 -8.37 14.22 -22.04
N ALA A 213 -8.79 15.46 -22.06
CA ALA A 213 -8.00 16.54 -21.46
C ALA A 213 -8.07 16.48 -19.92
N ASP A 214 -7.01 16.94 -19.24
CA ASP A 214 -6.94 16.96 -17.77
C ASP A 214 -8.16 17.58 -17.09
N ASN A 215 -8.76 18.58 -17.75
CA ASN A 215 -9.96 19.25 -17.25
C ASN A 215 -11.22 18.37 -17.26
N ASP A 216 -11.26 17.34 -18.10
CA ASP A 216 -12.39 16.42 -18.21
C ASP A 216 -12.41 15.39 -17.07
N PHE A 217 -11.27 15.23 -16.37
CA PHE A 217 -11.15 14.36 -15.17
C PHE A 217 -11.46 15.07 -13.86
N LYS A 218 -11.90 16.33 -13.91
CA LYS A 218 -12.22 17.06 -12.67
C LYS A 218 -13.47 16.48 -12.02
N THR A 219 -13.34 16.23 -10.75
CA THR A 219 -14.45 15.88 -9.86
C THR A 219 -15.51 16.97 -9.92
N ARG A 220 -16.79 16.60 -9.93
CA ARG A 220 -17.92 17.53 -9.90
C ARG A 220 -17.81 18.45 -8.68
N PRO A 221 -18.26 19.71 -8.75
CA PRO A 221 -18.18 20.64 -7.63
C PRO A 221 -18.82 20.09 -6.34
N GLU A 222 -19.96 19.43 -6.45
CA GLU A 222 -20.68 18.80 -5.34
C GLU A 222 -19.89 17.68 -4.66
N ASP A 223 -19.10 16.92 -5.40
CA ASP A 223 -18.26 15.83 -4.89
C ASP A 223 -17.00 16.33 -4.14
N ARG A 224 -16.73 17.64 -4.18
CA ARG A 224 -15.60 18.26 -3.46
C ARG A 224 -15.97 18.72 -2.07
N VAL A 225 -17.24 18.73 -1.74
CA VAL A 225 -17.73 19.12 -0.42
C VAL A 225 -17.69 17.90 0.48
N PRO A 226 -16.97 17.95 1.63
CA PRO A 226 -17.00 16.87 2.59
C PRO A 226 -18.43 16.54 3.02
N PRO A 227 -18.80 15.27 3.21
CA PRO A 227 -20.17 14.87 3.57
C PRO A 227 -20.75 15.62 4.79
N SER A 228 -19.92 15.86 5.81
CA SER A 228 -20.32 16.60 7.02
C SER A 228 -20.54 18.11 6.80
N LEU A 229 -20.18 18.65 5.65
CA LEU A 229 -20.35 20.06 5.26
C LEU A 229 -21.36 20.22 4.12
N SER A 230 -21.92 19.12 3.61
CA SER A 230 -22.98 19.18 2.60
C SER A 230 -24.30 19.67 3.22
N ALA A 231 -25.09 20.45 2.47
CA ALA A 231 -26.34 21.03 2.97
C ALA A 231 -27.42 19.98 3.32
N ASP A 232 -27.22 18.72 2.93
CA ASP A 232 -28.12 17.59 3.14
C ASP A 232 -27.63 16.61 4.21
N ALA A 233 -26.62 16.99 5.04
CA ALA A 233 -26.07 16.15 6.12
C ALA A 233 -26.87 16.24 7.41
#